data_6b5250946633af2483df60857343a72f
#
_entry.id   6b5250946633af2483df60857343a72f
#
_cell.length_a   1.000
_cell.length_b   1.000
_cell.length_c   1.000
_cell.angle_alpha   90.00
_cell.angle_beta   90.00
_cell.angle_gamma   90.00
#
_symmetry.space_group_name_H-M   'P 1'
#
loop_
_entity.id
_entity.type
_entity.pdbx_description
1 polymer ?
#
loop_
_entity_poly.entity_id
_entity_poly.type
_entity_poly.pdbx_seq_one_letter_code
_entity_poly.pdbx_strand_id
1 'polypeptide(L)'
;KSVAEIRKYGGYFNDYEIYAFIILLFHKKFEISLSQKKFRIYFIVMALSTFFYLARTNFIQFVILFLAMKGWLILNKKSLVVLGSIILVSILSYSAIYVYNPKRNGNSVDEFLYKIKLIPIEAFATKINRNDWKDFHDHYRSYENVRTIEQLSYNNSLIFGEGMGSQVDLKQKVRLGDMDLRYISILHNGYMTILLKTGILGVLLLLGSIFYFFKKNTHLNELENNVNLLFIGTGLFLLISYWVFMGFYNLLDSKTLLIGFLFAYKNQLRKNAF
;
A
#
# COMPACT_ATOMS: atom_id res chain seq x y z
N LYS A 1 -24.65 11.01 -2.27
CA LYS A 1 -23.34 11.44 -2.84
C LYS A 1 -22.47 10.21 -3.06
N SER A 2 -21.83 10.11 -4.20
CA SER A 2 -20.95 8.99 -4.51
C SER A 2 -19.60 9.15 -3.76
N VAL A 3 -18.89 8.03 -3.55
CA VAL A 3 -17.53 8.03 -2.98
C VAL A 3 -16.59 8.93 -3.79
N ALA A 4 -16.78 9.00 -5.11
CA ALA A 4 -16.01 9.86 -6.00
C ALA A 4 -16.23 11.35 -5.72
N GLU A 5 -17.47 11.75 -5.38
CA GLU A 5 -17.76 13.14 -4.99
C GLU A 5 -17.14 13.51 -3.64
N ILE A 6 -17.17 12.58 -2.66
CA ILE A 6 -16.55 12.80 -1.35
C ILE A 6 -15.03 12.98 -1.52
N ARG A 7 -14.38 12.18 -2.36
CA ARG A 7 -12.94 12.26 -2.63
C ARG A 7 -12.50 13.57 -3.28
N LYS A 8 -13.36 14.27 -3.99
CA LYS A 8 -13.03 15.60 -4.55
C LYS A 8 -12.72 16.63 -3.47
N TYR A 9 -13.25 16.42 -2.26
CA TYR A 9 -13.07 17.33 -1.11
C TYR A 9 -12.05 16.82 -0.09
N GLY A 10 -11.72 15.53 -0.11
CA GLY A 10 -10.67 14.95 0.70
C GLY A 10 -9.35 14.96 -0.06
N GLY A 11 -8.32 15.62 0.43
CA GLY A 11 -7.03 15.74 -0.26
C GLY A 11 -6.42 14.41 -0.74
N TYR A 12 -5.39 14.51 -1.57
CA TYR A 12 -4.64 13.36 -2.07
C TYR A 12 -3.71 12.82 -0.97
N PHE A 13 -3.71 11.49 -0.76
CA PHE A 13 -2.71 10.72 0.00
C PHE A 13 -2.32 11.25 1.38
N ASN A 14 -2.90 10.65 2.38
CA ASN A 14 -2.76 11.04 3.78
C ASN A 14 -1.89 10.06 4.58
N ASP A 15 -0.72 9.65 4.05
CA ASP A 15 0.19 8.76 4.76
C ASP A 15 0.62 9.34 6.11
N TYR A 16 0.96 10.64 6.15
CA TYR A 16 1.33 11.32 7.41
C TYR A 16 0.22 11.27 8.45
N GLU A 17 -1.01 11.44 8.02
CA GLU A 17 -2.17 11.46 8.92
C GLU A 17 -2.40 10.10 9.54
N ILE A 18 -2.19 9.02 8.80
CA ILE A 18 -2.31 7.66 9.32
C ILE A 18 -1.22 7.41 10.38
N TYR A 19 0.02 7.81 10.11
CA TYR A 19 1.10 7.70 11.10
C TYR A 19 0.84 8.58 12.32
N ALA A 20 0.43 9.83 12.12
CA ALA A 20 0.09 10.74 13.20
C ALA A 20 -1.07 10.18 14.04
N PHE A 21 -2.07 9.59 13.40
CA PHE A 21 -3.18 8.96 14.09
C PHE A 21 -2.75 7.73 14.90
N ILE A 22 -1.88 6.88 14.36
CA ILE A 22 -1.29 5.74 15.06
C ILE A 22 -0.45 6.21 16.25
N ILE A 23 0.43 7.20 16.07
CA ILE A 23 1.24 7.77 17.16
C ILE A 23 0.34 8.35 18.25
N LEU A 24 -0.73 9.03 17.85
CA LEU A 24 -1.71 9.57 18.81
C LEU A 24 -2.42 8.46 19.60
N LEU A 25 -2.86 7.39 18.94
CA LEU A 25 -3.47 6.24 19.61
C LEU A 25 -2.55 5.58 20.64
N PHE A 26 -1.27 5.55 20.34
CA PHE A 26 -0.22 4.98 21.20
C PHE A 26 0.65 6.03 21.86
N HIS A 27 0.14 7.27 22.05
CA HIS A 27 0.91 8.42 22.54
C HIS A 27 1.72 8.14 23.81
N LYS A 28 1.18 7.33 24.73
CA LYS A 28 1.91 6.93 25.94
C LYS A 28 3.17 6.12 25.65
N LYS A 29 3.15 5.28 24.61
CA LYS A 29 4.33 4.51 24.17
C LYS A 29 5.42 5.38 23.55
N PHE A 30 5.07 6.57 23.11
CA PHE A 30 5.99 7.58 22.56
C PHE A 30 6.32 8.70 23.55
N GLU A 31 5.97 8.49 24.83
CA GLU A 31 6.25 9.47 25.91
C GLU A 31 5.61 10.85 25.66
N ILE A 32 4.55 10.90 24.84
CA ILE A 32 3.85 12.13 24.53
C ILE A 32 2.76 12.36 25.58
N SER A 33 2.95 13.40 26.41
CA SER A 33 1.95 13.81 27.38
C SER A 33 0.89 14.72 26.74
N LEU A 34 -0.36 14.28 26.75
CA LEU A 34 -1.50 15.03 26.22
C LEU A 34 -2.59 15.13 27.28
N SER A 35 -3.14 16.34 27.45
CA SER A 35 -4.36 16.48 28.26
C SER A 35 -5.53 15.78 27.55
N GLN A 36 -6.48 15.25 28.31
CA GLN A 36 -7.65 14.54 27.75
C GLN A 36 -8.44 15.36 26.72
N LYS A 37 -8.54 16.69 26.93
CA LYS A 37 -9.22 17.60 26.00
C LYS A 37 -8.48 17.68 24.67
N LYS A 38 -7.16 17.87 24.70
CA LYS A 38 -6.33 17.91 23.47
C LYS A 38 -6.34 16.57 22.77
N PHE A 39 -6.23 15.46 23.51
CA PHE A 39 -6.30 14.12 22.92
C PHE A 39 -7.61 13.91 22.15
N ARG A 40 -8.78 14.23 22.74
CA ARG A 40 -10.08 14.06 22.06
C ARG A 40 -10.18 14.89 20.79
N ILE A 41 -9.76 16.15 20.85
CA ILE A 41 -9.80 17.05 19.67
C ILE A 41 -8.91 16.47 18.55
N TYR A 42 -7.66 16.15 18.85
CA TYR A 42 -6.73 15.61 17.88
C TYR A 42 -7.21 14.25 17.33
N PHE A 43 -7.75 13.40 18.19
CA PHE A 43 -8.31 12.10 17.79
C PHE A 43 -9.44 12.27 16.76
N ILE A 44 -10.40 13.15 17.01
CA ILE A 44 -11.52 13.37 16.09
C ILE A 44 -10.99 13.95 14.76
N VAL A 45 -10.17 14.98 14.80
CA VAL A 45 -9.64 15.64 13.60
C VAL A 45 -8.81 14.65 12.76
N MET A 46 -7.91 13.90 13.39
CA MET A 46 -7.05 12.95 12.68
C MET A 46 -7.84 11.75 12.16
N ALA A 47 -8.84 11.25 12.92
CA ALA A 47 -9.70 10.16 12.45
C ALA A 47 -10.52 10.58 11.21
N LEU A 48 -11.10 11.76 11.25
CA LEU A 48 -11.85 12.30 10.08
C LEU A 48 -10.92 12.48 8.89
N SER A 49 -9.76 13.12 9.07
CA SER A 49 -8.79 13.35 8.00
C SER A 49 -8.30 12.04 7.39
N THR A 50 -7.91 11.07 8.23
CA THR A 50 -7.38 9.77 7.79
C THR A 50 -8.39 8.94 6.99
N PHE A 51 -9.66 8.93 7.40
CA PHE A 51 -10.65 8.01 6.83
C PHE A 51 -11.66 8.67 5.89
N PHE A 52 -11.77 9.99 5.89
CA PHE A 52 -12.74 10.69 5.06
C PHE A 52 -12.53 10.49 3.56
N TYR A 53 -11.30 10.27 3.13
CA TYR A 53 -10.97 9.96 1.74
C TYR A 53 -11.48 8.57 1.30
N LEU A 54 -11.84 7.67 2.21
CA LEU A 54 -12.36 6.32 1.95
C LEU A 54 -11.46 5.50 1.01
N ALA A 55 -10.13 5.70 1.08
CA ALA A 55 -9.19 4.88 0.33
C ALA A 55 -8.96 3.54 1.04
N ARG A 56 -9.12 2.43 0.31
CA ARG A 56 -8.87 1.08 0.82
C ARG A 56 -7.44 0.94 1.37
N THR A 57 -6.48 1.56 0.71
CA THR A 57 -5.07 1.58 1.13
C THR A 57 -4.86 2.20 2.50
N ASN A 58 -5.60 3.27 2.84
CA ASN A 58 -5.52 3.93 4.14
C ASN A 58 -5.97 2.98 5.27
N PHE A 59 -7.07 2.24 5.05
CA PHE A 59 -7.54 1.25 6.02
C PHE A 59 -6.52 0.11 6.20
N ILE A 60 -5.95 -0.40 5.12
CA ILE A 60 -4.92 -1.45 5.16
C ILE A 60 -3.69 -0.96 5.92
N GLN A 61 -3.21 0.26 5.62
CA GLN A 61 -2.07 0.87 6.29
C GLN A 61 -2.33 1.05 7.78
N PHE A 62 -3.49 1.58 8.14
CA PHE A 62 -3.89 1.74 9.52
C PHE A 62 -3.90 0.41 10.28
N VAL A 63 -4.54 -0.61 9.72
CA VAL A 63 -4.60 -1.94 10.34
C VAL A 63 -3.20 -2.53 10.54
N ILE A 64 -2.35 -2.48 9.52
CA ILE A 64 -0.98 -3.01 9.60
C ILE A 64 -0.17 -2.28 10.68
N LEU A 65 -0.19 -0.95 10.70
CA LEU A 65 0.53 -0.15 11.68
C LEU A 65 -0.02 -0.38 13.11
N PHE A 66 -1.34 -0.51 13.25
CA PHE A 66 -1.97 -0.81 14.53
C PHE A 66 -1.54 -2.19 15.07
N LEU A 67 -1.54 -3.22 14.22
CA LEU A 67 -1.08 -4.58 14.57
C LEU A 67 0.41 -4.57 14.93
N ALA A 68 1.22 -3.79 14.19
CA ALA A 68 2.63 -3.60 14.51
C ALA A 68 2.81 -3.00 15.90
N MET A 69 2.11 -1.89 16.21
CA MET A 69 2.20 -1.22 17.51
C MET A 69 1.68 -2.05 18.69
N LYS A 70 0.80 -3.02 18.43
CA LYS A 70 0.40 -4.04 19.42
C LYS A 70 1.45 -5.15 19.59
N GLY A 71 2.52 -5.16 18.76
CA GLY A 71 3.53 -6.22 18.75
C GLY A 71 3.05 -7.53 18.13
N TRP A 72 1.91 -7.53 17.43
CA TRP A 72 1.32 -8.75 16.87
C TRP A 72 1.95 -9.16 15.53
N LEU A 73 2.77 -8.31 14.94
CA LEU A 73 3.58 -8.65 13.75
C LEU A 73 4.94 -9.28 14.11
N ILE A 74 5.29 -9.33 15.39
CA ILE A 74 6.47 -10.08 15.87
C ILE A 74 6.06 -11.53 15.99
N LEU A 75 6.81 -12.45 15.34
CA LEU A 75 6.51 -13.88 15.35
C LEU A 75 6.63 -14.46 16.76
N ASN A 76 5.52 -14.62 17.43
CA ASN A 76 5.36 -15.33 18.70
C ASN A 76 4.01 -16.08 18.69
N LYS A 77 3.79 -16.99 19.65
CA LYS A 77 2.56 -17.81 19.70
C LYS A 77 1.28 -16.95 19.66
N LYS A 78 1.23 -15.85 20.41
CA LYS A 78 0.07 -14.95 20.45
C LYS A 78 -0.17 -14.28 19.11
N SER A 79 0.89 -13.79 18.47
CA SER A 79 0.81 -13.17 17.15
C SER A 79 0.34 -14.14 16.08
N LEU A 80 0.83 -15.38 16.11
CA LEU A 80 0.41 -16.43 15.18
C LEU A 80 -1.08 -16.73 15.31
N VAL A 81 -1.62 -16.80 16.53
CA VAL A 81 -3.05 -16.99 16.75
C VAL A 81 -3.85 -15.81 16.21
N VAL A 82 -3.44 -14.56 16.50
CA VAL A 82 -4.13 -13.34 16.02
C VAL A 82 -4.09 -13.26 14.51
N LEU A 83 -2.91 -13.41 13.89
CA LEU A 83 -2.77 -13.37 12.44
C LEU A 83 -3.53 -14.51 11.76
N GLY A 84 -3.46 -15.72 12.33
CA GLY A 84 -4.23 -16.86 11.85
C GLY A 84 -5.74 -16.61 11.91
N SER A 85 -6.22 -16.01 12.99
CA SER A 85 -7.63 -15.63 13.13
C SER A 85 -8.04 -14.56 12.10
N ILE A 86 -7.21 -13.55 11.87
CA ILE A 86 -7.48 -12.52 10.85
C ILE A 86 -7.53 -13.14 9.46
N ILE A 87 -6.58 -14.01 9.13
CA ILE A 87 -6.55 -14.71 7.84
C ILE A 87 -7.80 -15.59 7.68
N LEU A 88 -8.15 -16.36 8.71
CA LEU A 88 -9.35 -17.20 8.68
C LEU A 88 -10.62 -16.38 8.45
N VAL A 89 -10.81 -15.30 9.22
CA VAL A 89 -11.97 -14.40 9.05
C VAL A 89 -11.97 -13.78 7.65
N SER A 90 -10.81 -13.38 7.12
CA SER A 90 -10.70 -12.83 5.76
C SER A 90 -11.08 -13.85 4.70
N ILE A 91 -10.64 -15.10 4.83
CA ILE A 91 -11.01 -16.19 3.91
C ILE A 91 -12.50 -16.47 3.97
N LEU A 92 -13.08 -16.58 5.18
CA LEU A 92 -14.51 -16.81 5.35
C LEU A 92 -15.34 -15.67 4.78
N SER A 93 -14.95 -14.42 5.03
CA SER A 93 -15.63 -13.24 4.48
C SER A 93 -15.53 -13.20 2.96
N TYR A 94 -14.36 -13.50 2.39
CA TYR A 94 -14.18 -13.57 0.94
C TYR A 94 -15.00 -14.70 0.32
N SER A 95 -15.03 -15.88 0.96
CA SER A 95 -15.86 -17.01 0.53
C SER A 95 -17.36 -16.66 0.54
N ALA A 96 -17.82 -15.95 1.57
CA ALA A 96 -19.20 -15.47 1.63
C ALA A 96 -19.51 -14.49 0.48
N ILE A 97 -18.61 -13.56 0.18
CA ILE A 97 -18.76 -12.65 -0.97
C ILE A 97 -18.78 -13.43 -2.29
N TYR A 98 -17.94 -14.46 -2.41
CA TYR A 98 -17.86 -15.27 -3.61
C TYR A 98 -19.16 -16.07 -3.85
N VAL A 99 -19.73 -16.65 -2.81
CA VAL A 99 -21.02 -17.38 -2.84
C VAL A 99 -22.18 -16.43 -3.11
N TYR A 100 -22.22 -15.26 -2.46
CA TYR A 100 -23.22 -14.23 -2.69
C TYR A 100 -23.26 -13.74 -4.13
N ASN A 101 -22.10 -13.79 -4.81
CA ASN A 101 -21.92 -13.43 -6.21
C ASN A 101 -22.48 -12.03 -6.57
N PRO A 102 -21.95 -10.96 -5.95
CA PRO A 102 -22.46 -9.62 -6.14
C PRO A 102 -22.43 -9.20 -7.62
N LYS A 103 -23.43 -8.41 -8.03
CA LYS A 103 -23.56 -7.94 -9.42
C LYS A 103 -22.81 -6.63 -9.60
N ARG A 104 -22.12 -6.49 -10.74
CA ARG A 104 -21.37 -5.28 -11.10
C ARG A 104 -22.25 -4.02 -11.22
N ASN A 105 -23.47 -4.17 -11.75
CA ASN A 105 -24.43 -3.09 -11.97
C ASN A 105 -25.56 -3.14 -10.92
N GLY A 106 -25.27 -3.64 -9.73
CA GLY A 106 -26.19 -3.68 -8.60
C GLY A 106 -26.32 -2.36 -7.87
N ASN A 107 -26.80 -2.42 -6.64
CA ASN A 107 -26.76 -1.27 -5.76
C ASN A 107 -25.32 -0.96 -5.33
N SER A 108 -25.11 0.15 -4.61
CA SER A 108 -23.77 0.61 -4.19
C SER A 108 -23.02 -0.43 -3.35
N VAL A 109 -23.72 -1.29 -2.60
CA VAL A 109 -23.13 -2.37 -1.81
C VAL A 109 -22.68 -3.50 -2.72
N ASP A 110 -23.49 -3.90 -3.69
CA ASP A 110 -23.15 -4.93 -4.68
C ASP A 110 -21.93 -4.52 -5.51
N GLU A 111 -21.87 -3.27 -5.97
CA GLU A 111 -20.71 -2.75 -6.68
C GLU A 111 -19.43 -2.79 -5.83
N PHE A 112 -19.53 -2.44 -4.55
CA PHE A 112 -18.43 -2.50 -3.61
C PHE A 112 -17.96 -3.94 -3.38
N LEU A 113 -18.88 -4.87 -3.12
CA LEU A 113 -18.57 -6.29 -2.91
C LEU A 113 -18.02 -6.94 -4.19
N TYR A 114 -18.53 -6.56 -5.36
CA TYR A 114 -18.00 -7.01 -6.65
C TYR A 114 -16.53 -6.61 -6.82
N LYS A 115 -16.18 -5.38 -6.48
CA LYS A 115 -14.79 -4.93 -6.52
C LYS A 115 -13.90 -5.66 -5.52
N ILE A 116 -14.42 -6.03 -4.34
CA ILE A 116 -13.67 -6.88 -3.39
C ILE A 116 -13.46 -8.28 -3.97
N LYS A 117 -14.49 -8.86 -4.61
CA LYS A 117 -14.39 -10.16 -5.26
C LYS A 117 -13.30 -10.20 -6.34
N LEU A 118 -13.08 -9.10 -7.06
CA LEU A 118 -12.07 -9.02 -8.12
C LEU A 118 -10.63 -8.86 -7.59
N ILE A 119 -10.41 -8.39 -6.36
CA ILE A 119 -9.07 -8.07 -5.84
C ILE A 119 -8.03 -9.17 -6.09
N PRO A 120 -8.27 -10.47 -5.80
CA PRO A 120 -7.27 -11.51 -6.03
C PRO A 120 -7.01 -11.79 -7.51
N ILE A 121 -8.00 -11.52 -8.38
CA ILE A 121 -7.96 -11.83 -9.80
C ILE A 121 -7.40 -10.65 -10.59
N GLU A 122 -7.66 -9.43 -10.14
CA GLU A 122 -7.31 -8.16 -10.84
C GLU A 122 -5.82 -8.05 -11.19
N ALA A 123 -4.95 -8.67 -10.40
CA ALA A 123 -3.51 -8.60 -10.62
C ALA A 123 -2.97 -9.72 -11.54
N PHE A 124 -3.76 -10.77 -11.76
CA PHE A 124 -3.34 -12.00 -12.44
C PHE A 124 -4.18 -12.36 -13.68
N ALA A 125 -5.17 -11.54 -14.05
CA ALA A 125 -6.00 -11.81 -15.20
C ALA A 125 -5.18 -11.75 -16.50
N THR A 126 -5.09 -12.85 -17.21
CA THR A 126 -4.42 -12.94 -18.53
C THR A 126 -5.37 -12.77 -19.70
N LYS A 127 -6.66 -13.08 -19.49
CA LYS A 127 -7.71 -12.90 -20.49
C LYS A 127 -8.47 -11.61 -20.22
N ILE A 128 -8.25 -10.61 -21.04
CA ILE A 128 -8.82 -9.27 -20.89
C ILE A 128 -9.55 -8.93 -22.19
N ASN A 129 -10.86 -8.67 -22.10
CA ASN A 129 -11.65 -8.26 -23.25
C ASN A 129 -11.42 -6.77 -23.54
N ARG A 130 -10.63 -6.47 -24.56
CA ARG A 130 -10.28 -5.10 -24.94
C ARG A 130 -11.46 -4.34 -25.57
N ASN A 131 -12.46 -5.05 -26.09
CA ASN A 131 -13.61 -4.43 -26.74
C ASN A 131 -14.71 -4.04 -25.73
N ASP A 132 -14.69 -4.61 -24.52
CA ASP A 132 -15.53 -4.19 -23.42
C ASP A 132 -14.78 -3.20 -22.52
N TRP A 133 -15.13 -1.93 -22.63
CA TRP A 133 -14.52 -0.85 -21.86
C TRP A 133 -14.55 -1.12 -20.34
N LYS A 134 -15.65 -1.69 -19.85
CA LYS A 134 -15.81 -1.96 -18.43
C LYS A 134 -14.91 -3.10 -17.97
N ASP A 135 -14.84 -4.19 -18.72
CA ASP A 135 -13.97 -5.33 -18.42
C ASP A 135 -12.49 -4.92 -18.52
N PHE A 136 -12.14 -4.17 -19.54
CA PHE A 136 -10.80 -3.63 -19.71
C PHE A 136 -10.39 -2.74 -18.52
N HIS A 137 -11.26 -1.85 -18.07
CA HIS A 137 -10.97 -0.95 -16.96
C HIS A 137 -10.80 -1.69 -15.62
N ASP A 138 -11.59 -2.73 -15.38
CA ASP A 138 -11.47 -3.56 -14.17
C ASP A 138 -10.17 -4.38 -14.16
N HIS A 139 -9.66 -4.77 -15.32
CA HIS A 139 -8.44 -5.57 -15.45
C HIS A 139 -7.24 -4.76 -15.96
N TYR A 140 -7.32 -3.44 -15.96
CA TYR A 140 -6.29 -2.58 -16.55
C TYR A 140 -4.90 -2.78 -15.92
N ARG A 141 -4.80 -3.00 -14.62
CA ARG A 141 -3.53 -3.28 -13.93
C ARG A 141 -2.90 -4.59 -14.40
N SER A 142 -3.71 -5.64 -14.56
CA SER A 142 -3.23 -6.89 -15.15
C SER A 142 -2.73 -6.68 -16.57
N TYR A 143 -3.43 -5.87 -17.35
CA TYR A 143 -3.02 -5.53 -18.71
C TYR A 143 -1.64 -4.86 -18.74
N GLU A 144 -1.42 -3.85 -17.90
CA GLU A 144 -0.11 -3.21 -17.75
C GLU A 144 0.99 -4.22 -17.39
N ASN A 145 0.72 -5.10 -16.43
CA ASN A 145 1.66 -6.12 -15.98
C ASN A 145 2.04 -7.10 -17.12
N VAL A 146 1.03 -7.62 -17.83
CA VAL A 146 1.24 -8.54 -18.96
C VAL A 146 2.05 -7.86 -20.07
N ARG A 147 1.67 -6.62 -20.45
CA ARG A 147 2.38 -5.86 -21.47
C ARG A 147 3.85 -5.60 -21.09
N THR A 148 4.10 -5.30 -19.81
CA THR A 148 5.47 -5.10 -19.32
C THR A 148 6.31 -6.36 -19.46
N ILE A 149 5.78 -7.51 -19.01
CA ILE A 149 6.50 -8.79 -19.09
C ILE A 149 6.75 -9.20 -20.56
N GLU A 150 5.74 -9.06 -21.41
CA GLU A 150 5.87 -9.36 -22.84
C GLU A 150 6.96 -8.49 -23.50
N GLN A 151 6.97 -7.18 -23.22
CA GLN A 151 7.97 -6.26 -23.76
C GLN A 151 9.37 -6.61 -23.30
N LEU A 152 9.58 -6.80 -21.99
CA LEU A 152 10.87 -7.18 -21.41
C LEU A 152 11.37 -8.53 -21.94
N SER A 153 10.47 -9.50 -22.11
CA SER A 153 10.79 -10.81 -22.65
C SER A 153 11.20 -10.72 -24.13
N TYR A 154 10.47 -9.94 -24.92
CA TYR A 154 10.78 -9.73 -26.33
C TYR A 154 12.13 -9.05 -26.53
N ASN A 155 12.46 -8.06 -25.71
CA ASN A 155 13.71 -7.29 -25.77
C ASN A 155 14.87 -7.96 -25.01
N ASN A 156 14.69 -9.16 -24.44
CA ASN A 156 15.68 -9.87 -23.61
C ASN A 156 16.21 -9.03 -22.43
N SER A 157 15.38 -8.14 -21.88
CA SER A 157 15.76 -7.15 -20.86
C SER A 157 15.24 -7.46 -19.46
N LEU A 158 14.75 -8.69 -19.20
CA LEU A 158 14.19 -9.10 -17.91
C LEU A 158 15.16 -8.92 -16.74
N ILE A 159 16.47 -9.14 -16.93
CA ILE A 159 17.47 -9.11 -15.86
C ILE A 159 17.82 -7.68 -15.47
N PHE A 160 18.08 -6.80 -16.44
CA PHE A 160 18.59 -5.44 -16.22
C PHE A 160 17.56 -4.35 -16.50
N GLY A 161 16.38 -4.70 -17.03
CA GLY A 161 15.37 -3.73 -17.46
C GLY A 161 15.76 -2.97 -18.73
N GLU A 162 14.96 -1.97 -19.06
CA GLU A 162 15.14 -1.14 -20.28
C GLU A 162 15.67 0.27 -19.96
N GLY A 163 16.04 0.52 -18.72
CA GLY A 163 16.56 1.83 -18.27
C GLY A 163 15.49 2.77 -17.73
N MET A 164 15.91 3.82 -17.03
CA MET A 164 15.02 4.74 -16.31
C MET A 164 14.04 5.50 -17.23
N GLY A 165 14.43 5.77 -18.48
CA GLY A 165 13.60 6.43 -19.48
C GLY A 165 12.59 5.54 -20.20
N SER A 166 12.61 4.22 -19.98
CA SER A 166 11.77 3.28 -20.71
C SER A 166 10.28 3.50 -20.47
N GLN A 167 9.48 3.13 -21.45
CA GLN A 167 8.01 3.18 -21.43
C GLN A 167 7.45 1.85 -21.91
N VAL A 168 6.31 1.45 -21.36
CA VAL A 168 5.57 0.29 -21.85
C VAL A 168 4.67 0.71 -23.00
N ASP A 169 4.74 -0.03 -24.12
CA ASP A 169 3.80 0.09 -25.24
C ASP A 169 2.53 -0.71 -24.93
N LEU A 170 1.45 -0.02 -24.64
CA LEU A 170 0.14 -0.63 -24.38
C LEU A 170 -0.50 -1.20 -25.66
N LYS A 171 0.12 -1.05 -26.84
CA LYS A 171 -0.40 -1.46 -28.16
C LYS A 171 -1.74 -0.85 -28.56
N GLN A 172 -2.29 0.03 -27.72
CA GLN A 172 -3.49 0.79 -27.97
C GLN A 172 -3.47 2.09 -27.15
N LYS A 173 -4.23 3.09 -27.57
CA LYS A 173 -4.44 4.29 -26.77
C LYS A 173 -5.42 3.97 -25.64
N VAL A 174 -5.07 4.34 -24.43
CA VAL A 174 -5.90 4.17 -23.24
C VAL A 174 -6.09 5.53 -22.60
N ARG A 175 -7.33 5.83 -22.24
CA ARG A 175 -7.65 7.07 -21.55
C ARG A 175 -7.27 6.96 -20.07
N LEU A 176 -6.27 7.73 -19.66
CA LEU A 176 -5.79 7.83 -18.29
C LEU A 176 -5.97 9.25 -17.79
N GLY A 177 -7.00 9.47 -16.96
CA GLY A 177 -7.45 10.80 -16.58
C GLY A 177 -7.97 11.56 -17.82
N ASP A 178 -7.34 12.69 -18.13
CA ASP A 178 -7.70 13.53 -19.27
C ASP A 178 -6.83 13.31 -20.52
N MET A 179 -5.95 12.31 -20.51
CA MET A 179 -5.00 12.03 -21.58
C MET A 179 -5.23 10.64 -22.19
N ASP A 180 -5.10 10.57 -23.53
CA ASP A 180 -5.06 9.32 -24.27
C ASP A 180 -3.59 8.91 -24.51
N LEU A 181 -3.12 7.94 -23.74
CA LEU A 181 -1.72 7.49 -23.75
C LEU A 181 -1.61 6.09 -24.32
N ARG A 182 -0.63 5.87 -25.21
CA ARG A 182 -0.19 4.56 -25.67
C ARG A 182 1.05 4.09 -24.94
N TYR A 183 1.94 5.00 -24.61
CA TYR A 183 3.18 4.72 -23.91
C TYR A 183 3.12 5.28 -22.51
N ILE A 184 3.41 4.45 -21.51
CA ILE A 184 3.39 4.84 -20.10
C ILE A 184 4.74 4.52 -19.44
N SER A 185 5.27 5.48 -18.70
CA SER A 185 6.54 5.36 -18.00
C SER A 185 6.43 4.86 -16.57
N ILE A 186 5.24 4.96 -15.98
CA ILE A 186 4.94 4.60 -14.60
C ILE A 186 3.66 3.78 -14.62
N LEU A 187 3.75 2.56 -14.07
CA LEU A 187 2.64 1.61 -13.99
C LEU A 187 1.91 1.73 -12.64
N HIS A 188 0.67 1.28 -12.59
CA HIS A 188 -0.06 1.20 -11.33
C HIS A 188 0.56 0.19 -10.35
N ASN A 189 1.33 -0.76 -10.82
CA ASN A 189 2.10 -1.70 -10.01
C ASN A 189 3.56 -1.22 -9.90
N GLY A 190 3.99 -0.87 -8.68
CA GLY A 190 5.34 -0.39 -8.41
C GLY A 190 6.44 -1.42 -8.69
N TYR A 191 6.19 -2.70 -8.41
CA TYR A 191 7.14 -3.77 -8.74
C TYR A 191 7.35 -3.88 -10.25
N MET A 192 6.28 -3.76 -11.03
CA MET A 192 6.38 -3.80 -12.49
C MET A 192 7.04 -2.55 -13.06
N THR A 193 6.85 -1.39 -12.45
CA THR A 193 7.59 -0.17 -12.81
C THR A 193 9.08 -0.37 -12.61
N ILE A 194 9.49 -0.94 -11.47
CA ILE A 194 10.90 -1.21 -11.17
C ILE A 194 11.45 -2.29 -12.10
N LEU A 195 10.67 -3.36 -12.34
CA LEU A 195 11.04 -4.42 -13.27
C LEU A 195 11.30 -3.87 -14.68
N LEU A 196 10.42 -2.98 -15.17
CA LEU A 196 10.60 -2.30 -16.46
C LEU A 196 11.91 -1.52 -16.51
N LYS A 197 12.21 -0.74 -15.47
CA LYS A 197 13.34 0.18 -15.42
C LYS A 197 14.68 -0.52 -15.17
N THR A 198 14.72 -1.47 -14.25
CA THR A 198 15.96 -2.02 -13.67
C THR A 198 16.01 -3.55 -13.63
N GLY A 199 14.99 -4.20 -14.19
CA GLY A 199 14.91 -5.65 -14.27
C GLY A 199 14.73 -6.33 -12.90
N ILE A 200 14.91 -7.65 -12.91
CA ILE A 200 14.83 -8.48 -11.71
C ILE A 200 15.83 -8.03 -10.64
N LEU A 201 17.02 -7.58 -11.03
CA LEU A 201 18.03 -7.09 -10.10
C LEU A 201 17.53 -5.91 -9.28
N GLY A 202 16.86 -4.94 -9.92
CA GLY A 202 16.28 -3.81 -9.20
C GLY A 202 15.15 -4.21 -8.26
N VAL A 203 14.31 -5.16 -8.67
CA VAL A 203 13.25 -5.72 -7.79
C VAL A 203 13.85 -6.39 -6.56
N LEU A 204 14.93 -7.18 -6.73
CA LEU A 204 15.63 -7.83 -5.62
C LEU A 204 16.26 -6.80 -4.66
N LEU A 205 16.87 -5.74 -5.19
CA LEU A 205 17.43 -4.65 -4.38
C LEU A 205 16.32 -3.90 -3.61
N LEU A 206 15.17 -3.63 -4.26
CA LEU A 206 14.02 -3.06 -3.57
C LEU A 206 13.54 -3.95 -2.45
N LEU A 207 13.32 -5.25 -2.71
CA LEU A 207 12.89 -6.19 -1.68
C LEU A 207 13.93 -6.26 -0.53
N GLY A 208 15.23 -6.31 -0.85
CA GLY A 208 16.30 -6.23 0.14
C GLY A 208 16.22 -4.97 1.01
N SER A 209 15.94 -3.82 0.41
CA SER A 209 15.75 -2.55 1.13
C SER A 209 14.52 -2.57 2.04
N ILE A 210 13.41 -3.16 1.59
CA ILE A 210 12.21 -3.31 2.40
C ILE A 210 12.45 -4.31 3.55
N PHE A 211 13.16 -5.41 3.30
CA PHE A 211 13.50 -6.36 4.35
C PHE A 211 14.37 -5.76 5.46
N TYR A 212 15.13 -4.69 5.18
CA TYR A 212 15.87 -3.95 6.21
C TYR A 212 14.96 -3.38 7.30
N PHE A 213 13.70 -3.07 7.00
CA PHE A 213 12.72 -2.59 7.98
C PHE A 213 12.35 -3.65 9.03
N PHE A 214 12.52 -4.93 8.73
CA PHE A 214 12.23 -6.03 9.65
C PHE A 214 13.40 -6.39 10.56
N LYS A 215 14.55 -5.70 10.41
CA LYS A 215 15.72 -5.99 11.22
C LYS A 215 15.42 -5.75 12.70
N LYS A 216 15.46 -6.82 13.50
CA LYS A 216 15.30 -6.75 14.94
C LYS A 216 16.60 -6.22 15.56
N ASN A 217 16.50 -5.19 16.37
CA ASN A 217 17.62 -4.71 17.18
C ASN A 217 17.52 -5.30 18.59
N THR A 218 18.66 -5.66 19.19
CA THR A 218 18.72 -6.46 20.42
C THR A 218 18.84 -5.63 21.69
N HIS A 219 19.20 -4.37 21.64
CA HIS A 219 19.38 -3.49 22.82
C HIS A 219 18.65 -2.17 22.57
N LEU A 220 17.32 -2.19 22.78
CA LEU A 220 16.47 -1.02 22.55
C LEU A 220 15.88 -0.55 23.87
N ASN A 221 15.91 0.77 24.12
CA ASN A 221 15.01 1.37 25.09
C ASN A 221 13.54 1.25 24.59
N GLU A 222 12.57 1.50 25.46
CA GLU A 222 11.16 1.31 25.14
C GLU A 222 10.72 2.18 23.95
N LEU A 223 11.15 3.43 23.90
CA LEU A 223 10.83 4.36 22.81
C LEU A 223 11.42 3.90 21.48
N GLU A 224 12.68 3.49 21.48
CA GLU A 224 13.34 2.96 20.27
C GLU A 224 12.65 1.67 19.77
N ASN A 225 12.23 0.80 20.70
CA ASN A 225 11.46 -0.39 20.35
C ASN A 225 10.11 -0.03 19.69
N ASN A 226 9.40 0.97 20.21
CA ASN A 226 8.14 1.42 19.62
C ASN A 226 8.34 2.04 18.23
N VAL A 227 9.40 2.80 18.00
CA VAL A 227 9.80 3.27 16.66
C VAL A 227 10.13 2.08 15.74
N ASN A 228 10.80 1.06 16.26
CA ASN A 228 11.11 -0.15 15.50
C ASN A 228 9.84 -0.93 15.09
N LEU A 229 8.81 -0.96 15.94
CA LEU A 229 7.51 -1.53 15.60
C LEU A 229 6.84 -0.75 14.43
N LEU A 230 6.94 0.58 14.40
CA LEU A 230 6.50 1.37 13.25
C LEU A 230 7.25 0.99 11.97
N PHE A 231 8.58 0.76 12.05
CA PHE A 231 9.35 0.30 10.90
C PHE A 231 8.87 -1.05 10.38
N ILE A 232 8.64 -2.02 11.27
CA ILE A 232 8.10 -3.34 10.89
C ILE A 232 6.75 -3.17 10.16
N GLY A 233 5.84 -2.36 10.72
CA GLY A 233 4.56 -2.06 10.09
C GLY A 233 4.72 -1.37 8.74
N THR A 234 5.63 -0.42 8.64
CA THR A 234 5.96 0.29 7.39
C THR A 234 6.50 -0.68 6.33
N GLY A 235 7.44 -1.55 6.70
CA GLY A 235 7.99 -2.55 5.79
C GLY A 235 6.91 -3.48 5.24
N LEU A 236 6.02 -3.99 6.10
CA LEU A 236 4.91 -4.84 5.66
C LEU A 236 3.93 -4.07 4.76
N PHE A 237 3.61 -2.83 5.12
CA PHE A 237 2.76 -2.00 4.28
C PHE A 237 3.38 -1.72 2.91
N LEU A 238 4.68 -1.45 2.85
CA LEU A 238 5.39 -1.26 1.58
C LEU A 238 5.32 -2.49 0.69
N LEU A 239 5.52 -3.71 1.21
CA LEU A 239 5.38 -4.94 0.43
C LEU A 239 4.01 -5.03 -0.25
N ILE A 240 2.95 -4.65 0.45
CA ILE A 240 1.58 -4.68 -0.08
C ILE A 240 1.31 -3.49 -1.00
N SER A 241 1.72 -2.28 -0.61
CA SER A 241 1.38 -1.06 -1.34
C SER A 241 2.06 -1.00 -2.71
N TYR A 242 3.27 -1.52 -2.86
CA TYR A 242 3.94 -1.61 -4.15
C TYR A 242 3.20 -2.48 -5.17
N TRP A 243 2.43 -3.46 -4.70
CA TRP A 243 1.60 -4.28 -5.58
C TRP A 243 0.39 -3.53 -6.14
N VAL A 244 -0.14 -2.59 -5.38
CA VAL A 244 -1.38 -1.86 -5.70
C VAL A 244 -1.10 -0.44 -6.18
N PHE A 245 0.10 0.11 -5.88
CA PHE A 245 0.44 1.50 -6.08
C PHE A 245 1.94 1.70 -6.37
N MET A 246 2.29 2.86 -6.92
CA MET A 246 3.63 3.14 -7.43
C MET A 246 4.76 3.24 -6.38
N GLY A 247 4.44 3.28 -5.09
CA GLY A 247 5.43 3.39 -4.02
C GLY A 247 6.32 4.64 -4.13
N PHE A 248 7.61 4.50 -3.85
CA PHE A 248 8.58 5.61 -3.78
C PHE A 248 8.83 6.37 -5.10
N TYR A 249 8.39 5.82 -6.23
CA TYR A 249 8.66 6.41 -7.55
C TYR A 249 7.62 7.44 -7.98
N ASN A 250 6.62 7.70 -7.16
CA ASN A 250 5.69 8.79 -7.39
C ASN A 250 6.21 10.06 -6.72
N LEU A 251 6.37 11.14 -7.48
CA LEU A 251 6.81 12.45 -6.97
C LEU A 251 5.89 13.02 -5.88
N LEU A 252 4.63 12.61 -5.88
CA LEU A 252 3.63 13.01 -4.88
C LEU A 252 3.60 12.06 -3.66
N ASP A 253 4.45 11.03 -3.63
CA ASP A 253 4.45 10.08 -2.50
C ASP A 253 5.26 10.63 -1.33
N SER A 254 4.55 11.04 -0.30
CA SER A 254 5.11 11.55 0.95
C SER A 254 5.83 10.48 1.81
N LYS A 255 5.67 9.18 1.47
CA LYS A 255 6.26 8.06 2.24
C LYS A 255 7.78 8.17 2.35
N THR A 256 8.44 8.60 1.30
CA THR A 256 9.91 8.73 1.29
C THR A 256 10.40 9.70 2.36
N LEU A 257 9.75 10.88 2.47
CA LEU A 257 10.09 11.88 3.49
C LEU A 257 9.81 11.36 4.90
N LEU A 258 8.65 10.72 5.09
CA LEU A 258 8.26 10.14 6.37
C LEU A 258 9.25 9.07 6.83
N ILE A 259 9.64 8.16 5.93
CA ILE A 259 10.59 7.10 6.23
C ILE A 259 11.97 7.70 6.54
N GLY A 260 12.42 8.69 5.76
CA GLY A 260 13.66 9.43 6.04
C GLY A 260 13.65 10.07 7.42
N PHE A 261 12.53 10.71 7.79
CA PHE A 261 12.35 11.28 9.13
C PHE A 261 12.39 10.22 10.23
N LEU A 262 11.73 9.10 10.08
CA LEU A 262 11.75 7.99 11.04
C LEU A 262 13.16 7.42 11.21
N PHE A 263 13.94 7.28 10.13
CA PHE A 263 15.35 6.87 10.21
C PHE A 263 16.22 7.89 10.96
N ALA A 264 16.08 9.17 10.66
CA ALA A 264 16.80 10.22 11.35
C ALA A 264 16.48 10.23 12.86
N TYR A 265 15.20 10.13 13.19
CA TYR A 265 14.73 10.07 14.59
C TYR A 265 15.28 8.82 15.32
N LYS A 266 15.21 7.65 14.71
CA LYS A 266 15.79 6.42 15.28
C LYS A 266 17.29 6.54 15.53
N ASN A 267 18.04 7.15 14.59
CA ASN A 267 19.48 7.37 14.76
C ASN A 267 19.78 8.37 15.88
N GLN A 268 18.96 9.42 16.04
CA GLN A 268 19.10 10.38 17.13
C GLN A 268 18.86 9.72 18.51
N LEU A 269 17.82 8.91 18.63
CA LEU A 269 17.54 8.15 19.87
C LEU A 269 18.73 7.29 20.29
N ARG A 270 19.39 6.63 19.34
CA ARG A 270 20.58 5.82 19.61
C ARG A 270 21.77 6.64 20.08
N LYS A 271 22.01 7.81 19.49
CA LYS A 271 23.09 8.69 19.91
C LYS A 271 22.92 9.23 21.34
N ASN A 272 21.68 9.45 21.75
CA ASN A 272 21.34 9.94 23.08
C ASN A 272 21.36 8.83 24.16
N ALA A 273 21.47 7.58 23.76
CA ALA A 273 21.51 6.40 24.65
C ALA A 273 22.98 6.02 25.05
N PHE A 274 23.95 6.63 24.42
CA PHE A 274 25.38 6.54 24.73
C PHE A 274 25.90 7.87 25.33
#